data_3cc211c23abe610b53076f04e1f04d8e
#
_entry.id   3cc211c23abe610b53076f04e1f04d8e
#
_cell.length_a   1.000
_cell.length_b   1.000
_cell.length_c   1.000
_cell.angle_alpha   90.00
_cell.angle_beta   90.00
_cell.angle_gamma   90.00
#
_symmetry.space_group_name_H-M   'P 1'
#
loop_
_entity.id
_entity.type
_entity.pdbx_description
1 polymer ?
#
loop_
_entity_poly.entity_id
_entity_poly.type
_entity_poly.pdbx_seq_one_letter_code
_entity_poly.pdbx_strand_id
1 'polypeptide(L)'
;KIEAVSVKKRQTTELKRGEKQFDAVLALLRKSNGTNEDAENYCYELHKDDVWNKQITLYPLTKGKVLAEAICSSSAYNYTNYYAVLDEKLNKVERVLENRYNYADYDKNTHILKVEGSFKARGLGDCWYGREAVWNGKTFIRTEEHTSGSCKGFGGGAWGGLPTFVSEINVK
;
A
#
# COMPACT_ATOMS: atom_id res chain seq x y z
N LYS A 1 5.59 -12.57 -17.11
CA LYS A 1 5.68 -13.56 -16.02
C LYS A 1 6.47 -12.95 -14.87
N ILE A 2 5.89 -12.90 -13.66
CA ILE A 2 6.48 -12.26 -12.48
C ILE A 2 6.76 -13.33 -11.43
N GLU A 3 7.93 -13.26 -10.80
CA GLU A 3 8.24 -14.10 -9.65
C GLU A 3 7.81 -13.40 -8.37
N ALA A 4 7.00 -14.08 -7.55
CA ALA A 4 6.63 -13.68 -6.21
C ALA A 4 7.21 -14.65 -5.18
N VAL A 5 7.42 -14.17 -3.95
CA VAL A 5 8.04 -14.97 -2.90
C VAL A 5 7.08 -15.13 -1.72
N SER A 6 6.86 -16.39 -1.32
CA SER A 6 6.11 -16.73 -0.10
C SER A 6 6.80 -16.20 1.15
N VAL A 7 6.02 -15.66 2.07
CA VAL A 7 6.47 -15.20 3.38
C VAL A 7 6.07 -16.22 4.45
N LYS A 8 7.05 -16.83 5.11
CA LYS A 8 6.79 -17.85 6.15
C LYS A 8 6.24 -17.23 7.44
N LYS A 9 6.88 -16.18 7.94
CA LYS A 9 6.47 -15.45 9.15
C LYS A 9 5.57 -14.29 8.74
N ARG A 10 4.28 -14.36 9.06
CA ARG A 10 3.24 -13.43 8.57
C ARG A 10 2.51 -12.68 9.69
N GLN A 11 2.93 -12.81 10.93
CA GLN A 11 2.29 -12.08 12.01
C GLN A 11 2.63 -10.59 11.90
N THR A 12 1.63 -9.77 11.67
CA THR A 12 1.76 -8.31 11.63
C THR A 12 1.94 -7.72 13.03
N THR A 13 2.57 -6.57 13.09
CA THR A 13 2.73 -5.78 14.30
C THR A 13 2.11 -4.41 14.10
N GLU A 14 1.30 -3.96 15.05
CA GLU A 14 0.76 -2.60 15.07
C GLU A 14 1.55 -1.75 16.05
N LEU A 15 2.19 -0.69 15.55
CA LEU A 15 2.80 0.35 16.38
C LEU A 15 1.76 1.46 16.56
N LYS A 16 1.51 1.84 17.80
CA LYS A 16 0.50 2.85 18.13
C LYS A 16 1.14 4.16 18.57
N ARG A 17 0.48 5.27 18.25
CA ARG A 17 0.89 6.60 18.70
C ARG A 17 1.07 6.62 20.21
N GLY A 18 2.16 7.21 20.67
CA GLY A 18 2.58 7.23 22.08
C GLY A 18 3.62 6.15 22.43
N GLU A 19 3.84 5.18 21.57
CA GLU A 19 4.93 4.21 21.73
C GLU A 19 6.24 4.77 21.13
N LYS A 20 7.35 4.59 21.82
CA LYS A 20 8.68 5.05 21.37
C LYS A 20 9.03 4.53 19.95
N GLN A 21 8.67 3.29 19.66
CA GLN A 21 8.95 2.68 18.37
C GLN A 21 8.09 3.28 17.25
N PHE A 22 6.82 3.64 17.53
CA PHE A 22 5.97 4.37 16.62
C PHE A 22 6.62 5.69 16.20
N ASP A 23 7.06 6.49 17.17
CA ASP A 23 7.66 7.80 16.92
C ASP A 23 8.94 7.67 16.07
N ALA A 24 9.79 6.68 16.36
CA ALA A 24 11.02 6.44 15.62
C ALA A 24 10.73 6.03 14.15
N VAL A 25 9.80 5.13 13.93
CA VAL A 25 9.42 4.69 12.57
C VAL A 25 8.73 5.82 11.81
N LEU A 26 7.81 6.55 12.45
CA LEU A 26 7.14 7.70 11.83
C LEU A 26 8.15 8.75 11.35
N ALA A 27 9.18 9.04 12.14
CA ALA A 27 10.24 9.97 11.76
C ALA A 27 10.99 9.52 10.50
N LEU A 28 11.28 8.22 10.37
CA LEU A 28 11.89 7.64 9.18
C LEU A 28 10.98 7.76 7.95
N LEU A 29 9.69 7.46 8.10
CA LEU A 29 8.72 7.55 7.01
C LEU A 29 8.56 9.01 6.54
N ARG A 30 8.43 9.95 7.47
CA ARG A 30 8.36 11.40 7.18
C ARG A 30 9.59 11.90 6.43
N LYS A 31 10.78 11.50 6.89
CA LYS A 31 12.03 11.84 6.22
C LYS A 31 12.09 11.30 4.80
N SER A 32 11.66 10.07 4.57
CA SER A 32 11.65 9.46 3.23
C SER A 32 10.60 10.04 2.30
N ASN A 33 9.47 10.53 2.82
CA ASN A 33 8.43 11.22 2.05
C ASN A 33 8.86 12.67 1.68
N GLY A 34 9.73 13.28 2.49
CA GLY A 34 10.24 14.62 2.25
C GLY A 34 9.29 15.72 2.72
N THR A 35 9.61 16.96 2.35
CA THR A 35 8.89 18.18 2.78
C THR A 35 8.28 18.97 1.62
N ASN A 36 8.40 18.50 0.38
CA ASN A 36 7.84 19.16 -0.78
C ASN A 36 6.36 18.79 -0.94
N GLU A 37 5.47 19.66 -0.49
CA GLU A 37 4.03 19.48 -0.54
C GLU A 37 3.46 19.43 -1.97
N ASP A 38 4.17 19.97 -2.94
CA ASP A 38 3.78 19.94 -4.36
C ASP A 38 4.23 18.65 -5.06
N ALA A 39 4.99 17.79 -4.39
CA ALA A 39 5.40 16.52 -4.96
C ALA A 39 4.21 15.57 -5.16
N GLU A 40 4.13 14.92 -6.31
CA GLU A 40 3.04 14.00 -6.69
C GLU A 40 2.76 12.91 -5.64
N ASN A 41 3.78 12.47 -4.92
CA ASN A 41 3.69 11.42 -3.91
C ASN A 41 3.76 11.94 -2.47
N TYR A 42 3.51 13.24 -2.25
CA TYR A 42 3.51 13.79 -0.90
C TYR A 42 2.28 13.33 -0.12
N CYS A 43 2.52 12.88 1.10
CA CYS A 43 1.50 12.31 1.99
C CYS A 43 1.15 13.27 3.12
N TYR A 44 0.12 14.08 2.94
CA TYR A 44 -0.29 15.09 3.93
C TYR A 44 -0.61 14.51 5.31
N GLU A 45 -1.37 13.43 5.36
CA GLU A 45 -1.79 12.84 6.63
C GLU A 45 -0.60 12.22 7.39
N LEU A 46 0.42 11.75 6.68
CA LEU A 46 1.64 11.23 7.28
C LEU A 46 2.36 12.29 8.14
N HIS A 47 2.27 13.57 7.75
CA HIS A 47 2.93 14.68 8.41
C HIS A 47 2.08 15.35 9.50
N LYS A 48 0.84 14.92 9.69
CA LYS A 48 -0.04 15.44 10.74
C LYS A 48 0.05 14.59 12.02
N ASP A 49 -0.10 15.25 13.16
CA ASP A 49 -0.18 14.62 14.49
C ASP A 49 -1.63 14.58 14.97
N ASP A 50 -2.50 13.99 14.16
CA ASP A 50 -3.93 13.92 14.42
C ASP A 50 -4.47 12.48 14.53
N VAL A 51 -5.79 12.38 14.63
CA VAL A 51 -6.51 11.11 14.81
C VAL A 51 -6.37 10.13 13.66
N TRP A 52 -5.98 10.59 12.46
CA TRP A 52 -5.82 9.72 11.29
C TRP A 52 -4.48 9.02 11.28
N ASN A 53 -3.43 9.67 11.77
CA ASN A 53 -2.07 9.12 11.85
C ASN A 53 -1.80 8.52 13.23
N LYS A 54 -2.56 7.50 13.62
CA LYS A 54 -2.53 6.90 14.97
C LYS A 54 -1.79 5.57 15.06
N GLN A 55 -1.49 4.96 13.92
CA GLN A 55 -0.99 3.59 13.85
C GLN A 55 -0.10 3.38 12.63
N ILE A 56 0.91 2.57 12.79
CA ILE A 56 1.74 2.03 11.69
C ILE A 56 1.65 0.52 11.80
N THR A 57 1.27 -0.15 10.70
CA THR A 57 1.25 -1.61 10.63
C THR A 57 2.52 -2.11 9.95
N LEU A 58 3.17 -3.09 10.54
CA LEU A 58 4.37 -3.74 10.01
C LEU A 58 4.00 -5.15 9.52
N TYR A 59 4.26 -5.40 8.25
CA TYR A 59 4.07 -6.70 7.60
C TYR A 59 5.44 -7.34 7.38
N PRO A 60 5.76 -8.47 8.04
CA PRO A 60 6.98 -9.22 7.76
C PRO A 60 7.12 -9.56 6.27
N LEU A 61 8.33 -9.43 5.75
CA LEU A 61 8.73 -9.83 4.41
C LEU A 61 9.81 -10.91 4.51
N THR A 62 10.43 -11.24 3.40
CA THR A 62 11.59 -12.13 3.36
C THR A 62 12.90 -11.35 3.53
N LYS A 63 14.01 -12.06 3.81
CA LYS A 63 15.38 -11.51 3.86
C LYS A 63 15.56 -10.37 4.88
N GLY A 64 14.94 -10.49 6.06
CA GLY A 64 15.10 -9.50 7.12
C GLY A 64 14.51 -8.12 6.77
N LYS A 65 13.38 -8.09 6.08
CA LYS A 65 12.67 -6.86 5.70
C LYS A 65 11.24 -6.86 6.21
N VAL A 66 10.68 -5.67 6.35
CA VAL A 66 9.27 -5.45 6.68
C VAL A 66 8.68 -4.39 5.76
N LEU A 67 7.38 -4.49 5.47
CA LEU A 67 6.60 -3.43 4.86
C LEU A 67 5.92 -2.63 5.97
N ALA A 68 6.19 -1.34 6.04
CA ALA A 68 5.47 -0.41 6.91
C ALA A 68 4.30 0.22 6.13
N GLU A 69 3.14 0.28 6.79
CA GLU A 69 1.92 0.91 6.29
C GLU A 69 1.52 2.03 7.24
N ALA A 70 1.39 3.24 6.72
CA ALA A 70 0.86 4.39 7.44
C ALA A 70 -0.12 5.15 6.55
N ILE A 71 -0.97 5.99 7.14
CA ILE A 71 -1.90 6.82 6.35
C ILE A 71 -1.11 7.82 5.48
N CYS A 72 -1.52 8.01 4.24
CA CYS A 72 -0.93 8.97 3.31
C CYS A 72 -1.89 10.13 3.02
N SER A 73 -3.07 9.81 2.56
CA SER A 73 -4.12 10.79 2.26
C SER A 73 -5.50 10.23 2.55
N SER A 74 -6.43 11.10 2.86
CA SER A 74 -7.83 10.76 3.06
C SER A 74 -8.70 11.80 2.39
N SER A 75 -9.75 11.35 1.72
CA SER A 75 -10.78 12.18 1.09
C SER A 75 -12.16 11.63 1.42
N ALA A 76 -13.21 12.27 0.91
CA ALA A 76 -14.59 11.86 1.18
C ALA A 76 -14.90 10.41 0.73
N TYR A 77 -14.20 9.88 -0.26
CA TYR A 77 -14.53 8.57 -0.89
C TYR A 77 -13.35 7.62 -0.98
N ASN A 78 -12.13 8.12 -0.88
CA ASN A 78 -10.92 7.34 -1.05
C ASN A 78 -9.91 7.66 0.05
N TYR A 79 -9.06 6.70 0.36
CA TYR A 79 -7.84 6.93 1.13
C TYR A 79 -6.68 6.19 0.46
N THR A 80 -5.47 6.65 0.71
CA THR A 80 -4.25 5.95 0.33
C THR A 80 -3.35 5.77 1.54
N ASN A 81 -2.58 4.70 1.52
CA ASN A 81 -1.55 4.47 2.51
C ASN A 81 -0.17 4.74 1.94
N TYR A 82 0.72 5.15 2.82
CA TYR A 82 2.15 5.22 2.56
C TYR A 82 2.77 3.88 2.87
N TYR A 83 3.35 3.25 1.86
CA TYR A 83 4.02 1.96 1.99
C TYR A 83 5.52 2.12 1.79
N ALA A 84 6.31 1.64 2.73
CA ALA A 84 7.75 1.65 2.66
C ALA A 84 8.34 0.32 3.13
N VAL A 85 9.33 -0.18 2.41
CA VAL A 85 10.13 -1.34 2.82
C VAL A 85 11.26 -0.85 3.72
N LEU A 86 11.32 -1.40 4.94
CA LEU A 86 12.34 -1.14 5.94
C LEU A 86 13.16 -2.39 6.20
N ASP A 87 14.37 -2.21 6.76
CA ASP A 87 15.09 -3.29 7.41
C ASP A 87 14.32 -3.77 8.66
N GLU A 88 14.49 -5.03 9.07
CA GLU A 88 13.74 -5.61 10.21
C GLU A 88 14.06 -4.95 11.56
N LYS A 89 15.21 -4.27 11.67
CA LYS A 89 15.60 -3.50 12.85
C LYS A 89 14.94 -2.12 12.90
N LEU A 90 14.21 -1.75 11.86
CA LEU A 90 13.49 -0.47 11.71
C LEU A 90 14.42 0.75 11.79
N ASN A 91 15.63 0.64 11.24
CA ASN A 91 16.64 1.71 11.29
C ASN A 91 16.66 2.56 10.02
N LYS A 92 16.20 2.02 8.88
CA LYS A 92 16.20 2.76 7.61
C LYS A 92 15.07 2.33 6.69
N VAL A 93 14.60 3.27 5.89
CA VAL A 93 13.76 3.02 4.73
C VAL A 93 14.65 2.62 3.56
N GLU A 94 14.40 1.46 2.97
CA GLU A 94 15.16 0.96 1.82
C GLU A 94 14.47 1.30 0.49
N ARG A 95 13.13 1.34 0.50
CA ARG A 95 12.33 1.64 -0.68
C ARG A 95 10.95 2.15 -0.29
N VAL A 96 10.43 3.07 -1.08
CA VAL A 96 9.06 3.58 -0.96
C VAL A 96 8.26 3.10 -2.17
N LEU A 97 7.02 2.66 -1.95
CA LEU A 97 6.09 2.30 -3.01
C LEU A 97 5.39 3.56 -3.53
N GLU A 98 4.86 3.49 -4.75
CA GLU A 98 3.98 4.53 -5.28
C GLU A 98 2.76 4.73 -4.36
N ASN A 99 2.30 5.98 -4.23
CA ASN A 99 1.14 6.35 -3.43
C ASN A 99 -0.19 6.00 -4.13
N ARG A 100 -0.39 4.71 -4.43
CA ARG A 100 -1.54 4.21 -5.20
C ARG A 100 -2.14 2.92 -4.63
N TYR A 101 -1.88 2.66 -3.36
CA TYR A 101 -2.39 1.47 -2.67
C TYR A 101 -3.08 1.89 -1.38
N ASN A 102 -4.10 1.14 -0.98
CA ASN A 102 -4.84 1.39 0.25
C ASN A 102 -5.03 0.14 1.11
N TYR A 103 -4.52 -1.00 0.66
CA TYR A 103 -4.68 -2.27 1.37
C TYR A 103 -3.46 -3.16 1.18
N ALA A 104 -3.09 -3.91 2.20
CA ALA A 104 -2.07 -4.95 2.15
C ALA A 104 -2.56 -6.21 2.88
N ASP A 105 -2.32 -7.38 2.29
CA ASP A 105 -2.65 -8.67 2.90
C ASP A 105 -1.78 -9.80 2.35
N TYR A 106 -1.67 -10.88 3.14
CA TYR A 106 -1.04 -12.11 2.68
C TYR A 106 -2.09 -13.01 2.02
N ASP A 107 -1.80 -13.42 0.80
CA ASP A 107 -2.63 -14.42 0.12
C ASP A 107 -2.71 -15.72 0.94
N LYS A 108 -3.92 -16.22 1.16
CA LYS A 108 -4.18 -17.36 2.05
C LYS A 108 -3.56 -18.67 1.56
N ASN A 109 -3.42 -18.84 0.25
CA ASN A 109 -2.94 -20.07 -0.37
C ASN A 109 -1.44 -20.02 -0.66
N THR A 110 -0.98 -18.92 -1.22
CA THR A 110 0.41 -18.76 -1.67
C THR A 110 1.30 -18.08 -0.65
N HIS A 111 0.71 -17.42 0.35
CA HIS A 111 1.41 -16.68 1.40
C HIS A 111 2.29 -15.52 0.89
N ILE A 112 2.07 -15.07 -0.34
CA ILE A 112 2.71 -13.86 -0.86
C ILE A 112 2.06 -12.63 -0.26
N LEU A 113 2.84 -11.59 0.03
CA LEU A 113 2.29 -10.29 0.42
C LEU A 113 1.91 -9.50 -0.83
N LYS A 114 0.65 -9.07 -0.87
CA LYS A 114 0.07 -8.21 -1.89
C LYS A 114 -0.22 -6.83 -1.33
N VAL A 115 -0.06 -5.82 -2.14
CA VAL A 115 -0.61 -4.48 -1.91
C VAL A 115 -1.60 -4.18 -3.02
N GLU A 116 -2.75 -3.67 -2.64
CA GLU A 116 -3.86 -3.39 -3.56
C GLU A 116 -4.32 -1.95 -3.43
N GLY A 117 -4.73 -1.36 -4.53
CA GLY A 117 -5.42 -0.08 -4.58
C GLY A 117 -6.75 -0.25 -5.28
N SER A 118 -7.83 0.24 -4.65
CA SER A 118 -9.17 0.28 -5.22
C SER A 118 -9.79 1.64 -4.94
N PHE A 119 -10.13 2.36 -6.00
CA PHE A 119 -10.50 3.76 -5.92
C PHE A 119 -11.76 4.05 -6.75
N LYS A 120 -12.67 4.82 -6.16
CA LYS A 120 -13.78 5.43 -6.87
C LYS A 120 -13.27 6.65 -7.63
N ALA A 121 -13.64 6.79 -8.89
CA ALA A 121 -13.33 8.01 -9.64
C ALA A 121 -14.23 9.17 -9.19
N ARG A 122 -15.45 8.89 -8.71
CA ARG A 122 -16.36 9.87 -8.12
C ARG A 122 -17.33 9.26 -7.10
N GLY A 123 -18.00 10.11 -6.31
CA GLY A 123 -18.79 9.71 -5.16
C GLY A 123 -19.95 8.76 -5.44
N LEU A 124 -20.55 8.81 -6.63
CA LEU A 124 -21.62 7.91 -7.05
C LEU A 124 -21.16 6.43 -7.10
N GLY A 125 -19.84 6.18 -7.22
CA GLY A 125 -19.29 4.83 -7.31
C GLY A 125 -19.68 4.10 -8.60
N ASP A 126 -19.89 4.84 -9.67
CA ASP A 126 -20.26 4.32 -10.99
C ASP A 126 -19.06 4.07 -11.91
N CYS A 127 -17.86 4.35 -11.41
CA CYS A 127 -16.61 4.02 -12.08
C CYS A 127 -15.49 3.84 -11.07
N TRP A 128 -14.70 2.79 -11.27
CA TRP A 128 -13.64 2.36 -10.38
C TRP A 128 -12.37 2.05 -11.16
N TYR A 129 -11.25 2.19 -10.50
CA TYR A 129 -9.98 1.67 -10.99
C TYR A 129 -9.21 1.05 -9.83
N GLY A 130 -8.35 0.11 -10.16
CA GLY A 130 -7.52 -0.55 -9.17
C GLY A 130 -6.25 -1.14 -9.75
N ARG A 131 -5.38 -1.52 -8.85
CA ARG A 131 -4.10 -2.16 -9.16
C ARG A 131 -3.65 -3.08 -8.04
N GLU A 132 -2.79 -4.00 -8.39
CA GLU A 132 -2.15 -4.92 -7.46
C GLU A 132 -0.65 -4.96 -7.71
N ALA A 133 0.14 -5.13 -6.65
CA ALA A 133 1.55 -5.48 -6.72
C ALA A 133 1.90 -6.52 -5.66
N VAL A 134 2.90 -7.35 -5.94
CA VAL A 134 3.33 -8.44 -5.07
C VAL A 134 4.81 -8.33 -4.72
N TRP A 135 5.16 -8.85 -3.54
CA TRP A 135 6.56 -8.95 -3.11
C TRP A 135 7.30 -10.04 -3.87
N ASN A 136 8.41 -9.69 -4.51
CA ASN A 136 9.26 -10.62 -5.28
C ASN A 136 10.57 -11.01 -4.57
N GLY A 137 10.70 -10.67 -3.28
CA GLY A 137 11.94 -10.89 -2.51
C GLY A 137 12.92 -9.72 -2.53
N LYS A 138 12.64 -8.68 -3.32
CA LYS A 138 13.46 -7.47 -3.44
C LYS A 138 12.65 -6.18 -3.48
N THR A 139 11.53 -6.20 -4.17
CA THR A 139 10.63 -5.05 -4.34
C THR A 139 9.20 -5.53 -4.61
N PHE A 140 8.26 -4.61 -4.62
CA PHE A 140 6.90 -4.86 -5.10
C PHE A 140 6.84 -4.66 -6.61
N ILE A 141 6.30 -5.65 -7.32
CA ILE A 141 6.12 -5.64 -8.77
C ILE A 141 4.63 -5.62 -9.07
N ARG A 142 4.19 -4.69 -9.92
CA ARG A 142 2.81 -4.60 -10.37
C ARG A 142 2.41 -5.88 -11.11
N THR A 143 1.28 -6.45 -10.71
CA THR A 143 0.73 -7.70 -11.26
C THR A 143 -0.55 -7.50 -12.02
N GLU A 144 -1.37 -6.51 -11.60
CA GLU A 144 -2.67 -6.26 -12.20
C GLU A 144 -3.03 -4.78 -12.17
N GLU A 145 -3.77 -4.36 -13.19
CA GLU A 145 -4.56 -3.13 -13.22
C GLU A 145 -5.92 -3.42 -13.82
N HIS A 146 -6.96 -2.79 -13.31
CA HIS A 146 -8.31 -2.95 -13.81
C HIS A 146 -9.11 -1.64 -13.71
N THR A 147 -10.17 -1.57 -14.50
CA THR A 147 -11.13 -0.47 -14.49
C THR A 147 -12.55 -1.00 -14.68
N SER A 148 -13.54 -0.31 -14.14
CA SER A 148 -14.94 -0.57 -14.46
C SER A 148 -15.42 0.20 -15.70
N GLY A 149 -14.50 0.82 -16.45
CA GLY A 149 -14.81 1.64 -17.63
C GLY A 149 -15.23 3.07 -17.26
N SER A 150 -15.86 3.75 -18.19
CA SER A 150 -16.32 5.13 -18.02
C SER A 150 -17.45 5.25 -17.00
N CYS A 151 -17.51 6.38 -16.32
CA CYS A 151 -18.62 6.72 -15.42
C CYS A 151 -19.92 6.92 -16.22
N LYS A 152 -20.92 6.07 -16.00
CA LYS A 152 -22.18 6.00 -16.75
C LYS A 152 -23.43 6.23 -15.89
N GLY A 153 -23.26 6.62 -14.62
CA GLY A 153 -24.38 6.88 -13.72
C GLY A 153 -24.98 5.63 -13.07
N PHE A 154 -24.36 4.46 -13.20
CA PHE A 154 -24.80 3.19 -12.58
C PHE A 154 -23.91 2.89 -11.36
N GLY A 155 -24.51 2.74 -10.19
CA GLY A 155 -23.77 2.32 -8.99
C GLY A 155 -23.04 1.00 -9.23
N GLY A 156 -21.75 0.95 -8.88
CA GLY A 156 -20.87 -0.20 -9.12
C GLY A 156 -20.17 -0.23 -10.48
N GLY A 157 -20.55 0.67 -11.40
CA GLY A 157 -19.98 0.76 -12.75
C GLY A 157 -20.70 -0.09 -13.79
N ALA A 158 -20.49 0.25 -15.07
CA ALA A 158 -21.13 -0.42 -16.20
C ALA A 158 -20.60 -1.84 -16.46
N TRP A 159 -19.39 -2.13 -15.97
CA TRP A 159 -18.68 -3.39 -16.16
C TRP A 159 -18.05 -3.83 -14.84
N GLY A 160 -18.04 -5.12 -14.56
CA GLY A 160 -17.14 -5.69 -13.58
C GLY A 160 -15.69 -5.38 -13.97
N GLY A 161 -14.75 -5.29 -13.02
CA GLY A 161 -13.39 -4.86 -13.28
C GLY A 161 -12.77 -5.45 -14.55
N LEU A 162 -12.61 -4.62 -15.58
CA LEU A 162 -11.97 -4.99 -16.84
C LEU A 162 -10.46 -4.90 -16.65
N PRO A 163 -9.71 -5.99 -16.84
CA PRO A 163 -8.27 -5.95 -16.71
C PRO A 163 -7.67 -5.10 -17.83
N THR A 164 -6.88 -4.11 -17.46
CA THR A 164 -6.08 -3.29 -18.38
C THR A 164 -4.64 -3.75 -18.43
N PHE A 165 -4.23 -4.48 -17.40
CA PHE A 165 -2.93 -5.13 -17.30
C PHE A 165 -3.05 -6.36 -16.39
N VAL A 166 -2.48 -7.49 -16.81
CA VAL A 166 -2.42 -8.73 -16.02
C VAL A 166 -1.08 -9.43 -16.25
N SER A 167 -0.45 -9.87 -15.17
CA SER A 167 0.76 -10.69 -15.21
C SER A 167 0.52 -12.08 -14.65
N GLU A 168 1.13 -13.07 -15.25
CA GLU A 168 1.21 -14.42 -14.67
C GLU A 168 2.23 -14.42 -13.52
N ILE A 169 1.83 -14.92 -12.36
CA ILE A 169 2.64 -14.96 -11.15
C ILE A 169 3.16 -16.37 -10.92
N ASN A 170 4.48 -16.52 -10.77
CA ASN A 170 5.13 -17.72 -10.25
C ASN A 170 5.51 -17.51 -8.79
N VAL A 171 5.03 -18.37 -7.92
CA VAL A 171 5.35 -18.32 -6.48
C VAL A 171 6.55 -19.23 -6.20
N LYS A 172 7.55 -18.68 -5.50
CA LYS A 172 8.74 -19.39 -5.00
C LYS A 172 8.70 -19.54 -3.48
#